data_679d2f1acea51e3d3b9c7131bc61ee67
#
_entry.id   679d2f1acea51e3d3b9c7131bc61ee67
#
_cell.length_a   1.000
_cell.length_b   1.000
_cell.length_c   1.000
_cell.angle_alpha   90.00
_cell.angle_beta   90.00
_cell.angle_gamma   90.00
#
_symmetry.space_group_name_H-M   'P 1'
#
loop_
_entity.id
_entity.type
_entity.pdbx_description
1 polymer ?
#
loop_
_entity_poly.entity_id
_entity_poly.type
_entity_poly.pdbx_seq_one_letter_code
_entity_poly.pdbx_strand_id
1 'polypeptide(L)'
;MWSKIQGADMWVHIPDGCWPDRADELDPLVRPGFDSAARVTLPKFGAVLRERLAIEDAIADVFDSVDVLATPTTAIPAFAAEGPMPREINGRRVHAGMSVPFAMLANIWGSPAISVPAGTTADGLPVGLHLMADRHREDVCLRLARVLERARPWPLGARR
;
A
#
# COMPACT_ATOMS: atom_id res chain seq x y z
N MET A 1 -12.87 -3.38 3.37
CA MET A 1 -12.29 -4.48 2.57
C MET A 1 -10.82 -4.73 2.92
N TRP A 2 -9.89 -3.86 2.59
CA TRP A 2 -8.43 -4.07 2.74
C TRP A 2 -7.99 -4.64 4.10
N SER A 3 -8.39 -4.05 5.21
CA SER A 3 -8.03 -4.52 6.56
C SER A 3 -8.47 -5.96 6.87
N LYS A 4 -9.53 -6.45 6.21
CA LYS A 4 -9.99 -7.83 6.40
C LYS A 4 -9.19 -8.83 5.56
N ILE A 5 -8.76 -8.43 4.35
CA ILE A 5 -7.85 -9.21 3.52
C ILE A 5 -6.50 -9.31 4.23
N GLN A 6 -5.95 -8.18 4.64
CA GLN A 6 -4.69 -8.12 5.39
C GLN A 6 -4.76 -8.93 6.70
N GLY A 7 -5.91 -8.93 7.39
CA GLY A 7 -6.12 -9.78 8.56
C GLY A 7 -5.99 -11.26 8.26
N ALA A 8 -6.51 -11.74 7.12
CA ALA A 8 -6.34 -13.13 6.71
C ALA A 8 -4.88 -13.46 6.38
N ASP A 9 -4.18 -12.57 5.67
CA ASP A 9 -2.75 -12.72 5.36
C ASP A 9 -1.90 -12.79 6.64
N MET A 10 -2.24 -12.01 7.66
CA MET A 10 -1.58 -12.08 8.97
C MET A 10 -1.70 -13.48 9.60
N TRP A 11 -2.87 -14.13 9.49
CA TRP A 11 -3.08 -15.49 10.00
C TRP A 11 -2.26 -16.54 9.25
N VAL A 12 -1.95 -16.34 7.98
CA VAL A 12 -1.10 -17.25 7.20
C VAL A 12 0.36 -17.23 7.70
N HIS A 13 0.81 -16.08 8.21
CA HIS A 13 2.22 -15.86 8.56
C HIS A 13 2.52 -15.94 10.06
N ILE A 14 1.50 -15.96 10.90
CA ILE A 14 1.69 -16.07 12.35
C ILE A 14 1.89 -17.55 12.75
N PRO A 15 2.86 -17.88 13.62
CA PRO A 15 3.02 -19.23 14.13
C PRO A 15 1.79 -19.72 14.90
N ASP A 16 1.51 -21.02 14.81
CA ASP A 16 0.43 -21.64 15.58
C ASP A 16 0.58 -21.35 17.09
N GLY A 17 -0.54 -21.06 17.74
CA GLY A 17 -0.59 -20.74 19.17
C GLY A 17 -0.05 -19.35 19.54
N CYS A 18 0.36 -18.53 18.55
CA CYS A 18 0.79 -17.16 18.83
C CYS A 18 -0.38 -16.26 19.22
N TRP A 19 -1.54 -16.47 18.63
CA TRP A 19 -2.76 -15.72 18.93
C TRP A 19 -3.88 -16.67 19.39
N PRO A 20 -4.63 -16.38 20.50
CA PRO A 20 -4.43 -15.21 21.40
C PRO A 20 -3.41 -15.46 22.50
N ASP A 21 -2.90 -16.69 22.69
CA ASP A 21 -2.23 -17.16 23.91
C ASP A 21 -0.89 -16.43 24.20
N ARG A 22 -0.23 -15.98 23.14
CA ARG A 22 1.06 -15.26 23.20
C ARG A 22 0.96 -13.85 22.57
N ALA A 23 -0.21 -13.23 22.69
CA ALA A 23 -0.46 -11.90 22.11
C ALA A 23 0.45 -10.80 22.70
N ASP A 24 0.98 -10.99 23.88
CA ASP A 24 1.94 -10.09 24.55
C ASP A 24 3.31 -10.04 23.85
N GLU A 25 3.68 -11.08 23.08
CA GLU A 25 4.90 -11.10 22.28
C GLU A 25 4.76 -10.28 20.99
N LEU A 26 3.54 -9.89 20.59
CA LEU A 26 3.28 -9.09 19.42
C LEU A 26 3.35 -7.59 19.72
N ASP A 27 3.79 -6.80 18.73
CA ASP A 27 3.75 -5.36 18.82
C ASP A 27 2.32 -4.86 19.13
N PRO A 28 2.12 -3.99 20.13
CA PRO A 28 0.81 -3.45 20.51
C PRO A 28 0.04 -2.82 19.33
N LEU A 29 0.73 -2.30 18.32
CA LEU A 29 0.10 -1.67 17.15
C LEU A 29 -0.57 -2.68 16.21
N VAL A 30 -0.13 -3.94 16.20
CA VAL A 30 -0.71 -4.98 15.30
C VAL A 30 -1.82 -5.79 15.98
N ARG A 31 -1.85 -5.86 17.32
CA ARG A 31 -2.84 -6.64 18.09
C ARG A 31 -4.29 -6.36 17.72
N PRO A 32 -4.75 -5.09 17.57
CA PRO A 32 -6.12 -4.80 17.14
C PRO A 32 -6.47 -5.37 15.77
N GLY A 33 -5.48 -5.58 14.90
CA GLY A 33 -5.64 -6.26 13.61
C GLY A 33 -6.04 -7.71 13.78
N PHE A 34 -5.35 -8.47 14.66
CA PHE A 34 -5.68 -9.86 14.99
C PHE A 34 -7.04 -9.98 15.66
N ASP A 35 -7.35 -9.12 16.62
CA ASP A 35 -8.69 -9.06 17.24
C ASP A 35 -9.81 -8.87 16.23
N SER A 36 -9.60 -7.97 15.27
CA SER A 36 -10.57 -7.72 14.21
C SER A 36 -10.71 -8.90 13.26
N ALA A 37 -9.58 -9.52 12.87
CA ALA A 37 -9.53 -10.66 11.97
C ALA A 37 -10.20 -11.90 12.58
N ALA A 38 -9.94 -12.18 13.86
CA ALA A 38 -10.54 -13.29 14.60
C ALA A 38 -12.08 -13.25 14.66
N ARG A 39 -12.67 -12.06 14.52
CA ARG A 39 -14.13 -11.86 14.52
C ARG A 39 -14.76 -11.91 13.13
N VAL A 40 -13.97 -12.12 12.08
CA VAL A 40 -14.49 -12.22 10.70
C VAL A 40 -15.12 -13.59 10.48
N THR A 41 -16.41 -13.63 10.21
CA THR A 41 -17.10 -14.87 9.86
C THR A 41 -16.87 -15.23 8.39
N LEU A 42 -16.96 -16.51 8.04
CA LEU A 42 -16.80 -16.99 6.67
C LEU A 42 -17.72 -16.26 5.65
N PRO A 43 -19.03 -16.01 5.94
CA PRO A 43 -19.86 -15.23 5.02
C PRO A 43 -19.36 -13.78 4.83
N LYS A 44 -18.85 -13.15 5.87
CA LYS A 44 -18.27 -11.79 5.77
C LYS A 44 -16.97 -11.81 4.96
N PHE A 45 -16.15 -12.82 5.15
CA PHE A 45 -14.92 -12.98 4.37
C PHE A 45 -15.24 -13.24 2.89
N GLY A 46 -16.20 -14.11 2.58
CA GLY A 46 -16.69 -14.32 1.23
C GLY A 46 -17.20 -13.05 0.54
N ALA A 47 -17.90 -12.17 1.29
CA ALA A 47 -18.30 -10.87 0.76
C ALA A 47 -17.09 -9.98 0.42
N VAL A 48 -16.06 -9.97 1.28
CA VAL A 48 -14.80 -9.24 1.03
C VAL A 48 -14.08 -9.74 -0.21
N LEU A 49 -14.05 -11.06 -0.44
CA LEU A 49 -13.45 -11.64 -1.65
C LEU A 49 -14.21 -11.23 -2.92
N ARG A 50 -15.55 -11.17 -2.88
CA ARG A 50 -16.32 -10.65 -4.01
C ARG A 50 -16.04 -9.17 -4.31
N GLU A 51 -15.90 -8.33 -3.27
CA GLU A 51 -15.49 -6.93 -3.46
C GLU A 51 -14.09 -6.84 -4.07
N ARG A 52 -13.18 -7.73 -3.66
CA ARG A 52 -11.83 -7.82 -4.23
C ARG A 52 -11.88 -8.14 -5.72
N LEU A 53 -12.63 -9.17 -6.12
CA LEU A 53 -12.78 -9.55 -7.53
C LEU A 53 -13.29 -8.39 -8.39
N ALA A 54 -14.30 -7.64 -7.91
CA ALA A 54 -14.81 -6.48 -8.64
C ALA A 54 -13.76 -5.37 -8.81
N ILE A 55 -12.85 -5.20 -7.84
CA ILE A 55 -11.74 -4.26 -7.98
C ILE A 55 -10.68 -4.80 -8.94
N GLU A 56 -10.39 -6.09 -8.88
CA GLU A 56 -9.47 -6.75 -9.81
C GLU A 56 -9.94 -6.61 -11.25
N ASP A 57 -11.22 -6.82 -11.52
CA ASP A 57 -11.83 -6.62 -12.85
C ASP A 57 -11.67 -5.15 -13.31
N ALA A 58 -11.98 -4.19 -12.43
CA ALA A 58 -11.81 -2.77 -12.75
C ALA A 58 -10.35 -2.36 -13.00
N ILE A 59 -9.39 -2.98 -12.33
CA ILE A 59 -7.96 -2.75 -12.59
C ILE A 59 -7.56 -3.36 -13.93
N ALA A 60 -8.05 -4.57 -14.26
CA ALA A 60 -7.82 -5.21 -15.54
C ALA A 60 -8.29 -4.31 -16.70
N ASP A 61 -9.52 -3.78 -16.62
CA ASP A 61 -10.08 -2.85 -17.61
C ASP A 61 -9.19 -1.61 -17.81
N VAL A 62 -8.53 -1.11 -16.75
CA VAL A 62 -7.57 0.01 -16.88
C VAL A 62 -6.37 -0.42 -17.69
N PHE A 63 -5.79 -1.60 -17.42
CA PHE A 63 -4.60 -2.09 -18.12
C PHE A 63 -4.88 -2.55 -19.55
N ASP A 64 -6.12 -2.74 -19.95
CA ASP A 64 -6.49 -2.90 -21.37
C ASP A 64 -6.21 -1.63 -22.18
N SER A 65 -6.12 -0.48 -21.53
CA SER A 65 -5.97 0.82 -22.20
C SER A 65 -4.64 1.53 -21.90
N VAL A 66 -3.90 1.13 -20.88
CA VAL A 66 -2.63 1.76 -20.48
C VAL A 66 -1.58 0.71 -20.09
N ASP A 67 -0.31 0.99 -20.33
CA ASP A 67 0.79 0.13 -19.90
C ASP A 67 1.21 0.36 -18.44
N VAL A 68 0.98 1.57 -17.92
CA VAL A 68 1.38 1.99 -16.57
C VAL A 68 0.35 2.91 -15.95
N LEU A 69 -0.02 2.61 -14.72
CA LEU A 69 -0.77 3.51 -13.85
C LEU A 69 0.21 4.28 -12.96
N ALA A 70 0.23 5.60 -13.11
CA ALA A 70 1.08 6.50 -12.32
C ALA A 70 0.26 7.26 -11.27
N THR A 71 0.71 7.23 -10.02
CA THR A 71 0.07 7.93 -8.89
C THR A 71 1.13 8.52 -7.96
N PRO A 72 0.80 9.43 -7.04
CA PRO A 72 1.66 9.65 -5.90
C PRO A 72 1.90 8.34 -5.14
N THR A 73 3.09 8.16 -4.54
CA THR A 73 3.36 6.97 -3.70
C THR A 73 2.49 7.00 -2.44
N THR A 74 2.38 8.17 -1.82
CA THR A 74 1.58 8.41 -0.61
C THR A 74 0.66 9.61 -0.81
N ALA A 75 -0.46 9.64 -0.10
CA ALA A 75 -1.41 10.76 -0.16
C ALA A 75 -0.98 11.96 0.71
N ILE A 76 0.05 11.77 1.53
CA ILE A 76 0.59 12.79 2.44
C ILE A 76 2.13 12.75 2.39
N PRO A 77 2.82 13.85 2.72
CA PRO A 77 4.26 13.86 2.96
C PRO A 77 4.65 13.01 4.19
N ALA A 78 5.95 12.83 4.41
CA ALA A 78 6.44 12.24 5.64
C ALA A 78 5.97 13.05 6.86
N PHE A 79 5.71 12.33 7.95
CA PHE A 79 5.30 12.89 9.25
C PHE A 79 6.24 12.39 10.35
N ALA A 80 6.12 12.92 11.58
CA ALA A 80 6.99 12.55 12.69
C ALA A 80 6.97 11.04 12.97
N ALA A 81 8.15 10.44 13.21
CA ALA A 81 8.30 8.99 13.43
C ALA A 81 7.51 8.49 14.65
N GLU A 82 7.37 9.35 15.65
CA GLU A 82 6.61 9.09 16.87
C GLU A 82 5.09 9.07 16.62
N GLY A 83 4.65 9.51 15.43
CA GLY A 83 3.23 9.60 15.11
C GLY A 83 2.51 10.77 15.83
N PRO A 84 1.19 10.69 15.96
CA PRO A 84 0.32 9.68 15.36
C PRO A 84 0.24 9.81 13.83
N MET A 85 -0.13 8.69 13.16
CA MET A 85 -0.39 8.75 11.72
C MET A 85 -1.50 9.78 11.41
N PRO A 86 -1.30 10.70 10.46
CA PRO A 86 -2.27 11.72 10.11
C PRO A 86 -3.64 11.14 9.74
N ARG A 87 -4.68 11.77 10.24
CA ARG A 87 -6.10 11.42 10.00
C ARG A 87 -6.86 12.52 9.29
N GLU A 88 -6.14 13.42 8.65
CA GLU A 88 -6.70 14.48 7.83
C GLU A 88 -5.88 14.63 6.56
N ILE A 89 -6.56 14.68 5.42
CA ILE A 89 -5.97 14.92 4.11
C ILE A 89 -6.80 16.00 3.43
N ASN A 90 -6.15 17.09 3.07
CA ASN A 90 -6.78 18.22 2.38
C ASN A 90 -8.07 18.71 3.10
N GLY A 91 -7.99 18.89 4.43
CA GLY A 91 -9.11 19.36 5.26
C GLY A 91 -10.21 18.32 5.52
N ARG A 92 -10.04 17.08 5.04
CA ARG A 92 -11.01 16.00 5.24
C ARG A 92 -10.48 14.96 6.20
N ARG A 93 -11.29 14.61 7.20
CA ARG A 93 -10.97 13.50 8.11
C ARG A 93 -11.01 12.17 7.37
N VAL A 94 -9.96 11.37 7.53
CA VAL A 94 -9.78 10.08 6.86
C VAL A 94 -9.41 8.98 7.86
N HIS A 95 -9.58 7.73 7.44
CA HIS A 95 -9.00 6.60 8.17
C HIS A 95 -7.47 6.62 8.06
N ALA A 96 -6.76 6.19 9.10
CA ALA A 96 -5.29 6.22 9.12
C ALA A 96 -4.62 5.52 7.91
N GLY A 97 -5.19 4.42 7.42
CA GLY A 97 -4.70 3.71 6.23
C GLY A 97 -4.80 4.50 4.92
N MET A 98 -5.51 5.63 4.90
CA MET A 98 -5.63 6.48 3.70
C MET A 98 -4.40 7.34 3.44
N SER A 99 -3.36 7.26 4.23
CA SER A 99 -2.05 7.85 3.93
C SER A 99 -1.34 7.15 2.76
N VAL A 100 -1.66 5.87 2.52
CA VAL A 100 -1.05 5.02 1.47
C VAL A 100 -2.08 4.34 0.55
N PRO A 101 -3.10 5.04 0.04
CA PRO A 101 -4.22 4.42 -0.68
C PRO A 101 -3.81 3.83 -2.03
N PHE A 102 -2.81 4.41 -2.68
CA PHE A 102 -2.42 4.05 -4.04
C PHE A 102 -1.66 2.72 -4.10
N ALA A 103 -0.77 2.45 -3.15
CA ALA A 103 -0.03 1.19 -3.08
C ALA A 103 -0.92 -0.03 -2.80
N MET A 104 -2.12 0.18 -2.23
CA MET A 104 -3.08 -0.90 -2.01
C MET A 104 -3.57 -1.54 -3.31
N LEU A 105 -3.66 -0.80 -4.41
CA LEU A 105 -4.11 -1.33 -5.70
C LEU A 105 -3.15 -2.41 -6.21
N ALA A 106 -1.85 -2.16 -6.17
CA ALA A 106 -0.83 -3.13 -6.55
C ALA A 106 -0.91 -4.41 -5.70
N ASN A 107 -1.10 -4.26 -4.38
CA ASN A 107 -1.25 -5.40 -3.47
C ASN A 107 -2.54 -6.21 -3.71
N ILE A 108 -3.66 -5.54 -4.05
CA ILE A 108 -4.92 -6.21 -4.36
C ILE A 108 -4.81 -6.99 -5.67
N TRP A 109 -4.26 -6.36 -6.71
CA TRP A 109 -4.10 -6.94 -8.04
C TRP A 109 -2.96 -7.98 -8.11
N GLY A 110 -1.98 -7.88 -7.20
CA GLY A 110 -0.77 -8.72 -7.24
C GLY A 110 0.15 -8.35 -8.40
N SER A 111 0.29 -7.06 -8.66
CA SER A 111 1.06 -6.53 -9.78
C SER A 111 2.37 -5.88 -9.35
N PRO A 112 3.35 -5.81 -10.25
CA PRO A 112 4.58 -5.08 -9.99
C PRO A 112 4.32 -3.59 -9.84
N ALA A 113 4.99 -2.99 -8.87
CA ALA A 113 4.98 -1.56 -8.67
C ALA A 113 6.34 -1.07 -8.14
N ILE A 114 6.69 0.16 -8.50
CA ILE A 114 7.91 0.81 -8.05
C ILE A 114 7.62 2.25 -7.65
N SER A 115 8.26 2.72 -6.60
CA SER A 115 8.27 4.14 -6.24
C SER A 115 9.60 4.76 -6.61
N VAL A 116 9.57 5.83 -7.38
CA VAL A 116 10.76 6.61 -7.76
C VAL A 116 10.69 8.02 -7.19
N PRO A 117 11.84 8.65 -6.87
CA PRO A 117 11.85 10.04 -6.42
C PRO A 117 11.23 10.99 -7.44
N ALA A 118 10.29 11.84 -7.01
CA ALA A 118 9.58 12.79 -7.87
C ALA A 118 9.85 14.27 -7.50
N GLY A 119 10.67 14.51 -6.50
CA GLY A 119 11.00 15.84 -5.99
C GLY A 119 10.84 15.94 -4.49
N THR A 120 10.58 17.15 -4.01
CA THR A 120 10.40 17.44 -2.59
C THR A 120 9.20 18.34 -2.36
N THR A 121 8.65 18.31 -1.15
CA THR A 121 7.71 19.33 -0.65
C THR A 121 8.40 20.69 -0.50
N ALA A 122 7.62 21.73 -0.20
CA ALA A 122 8.16 23.05 0.12
C ALA A 122 9.13 23.00 1.32
N ASP A 123 8.89 22.11 2.28
CA ASP A 123 9.72 21.90 3.47
C ASP A 123 10.93 20.96 3.20
N GLY A 124 11.17 20.57 1.94
CA GLY A 124 12.30 19.73 1.56
C GLY A 124 12.12 18.21 1.80
N LEU A 125 10.94 17.74 2.21
CA LEU A 125 10.67 16.31 2.41
C LEU A 125 10.52 15.61 1.05
N PRO A 126 11.09 14.40 0.88
CA PRO A 126 11.00 13.68 -0.39
C PRO A 126 9.58 13.25 -0.70
N VAL A 127 9.21 13.29 -1.97
CA VAL A 127 7.97 12.74 -2.50
C VAL A 127 8.26 11.70 -3.58
N GLY A 128 7.41 10.68 -3.66
CA GLY A 128 7.55 9.57 -4.60
C GLY A 128 6.46 9.57 -5.67
N LEU A 129 6.85 9.17 -6.87
CA LEU A 129 5.95 8.75 -7.94
C LEU A 129 5.85 7.22 -7.92
N HIS A 130 4.66 6.70 -7.75
CA HIS A 130 4.35 5.29 -7.79
C HIS A 130 3.95 4.88 -9.21
N LEU A 131 4.61 3.88 -9.74
CA LEU A 131 4.36 3.31 -11.07
C LEU A 131 3.93 1.86 -10.88
N MET A 132 2.76 1.52 -11.37
CA MET A 132 2.20 0.18 -11.34
C MET A 132 1.97 -0.29 -12.78
N ALA A 133 2.41 -1.50 -13.11
CA ALA A 133 2.14 -2.14 -14.39
C ALA A 133 1.24 -3.37 -14.18
N ASP A 134 0.77 -3.97 -15.25
CA ASP A 134 0.00 -5.20 -15.18
C ASP A 134 0.83 -6.36 -14.61
N ARG A 135 0.17 -7.45 -14.23
CA ARG A 135 0.82 -8.66 -13.69
C ARG A 135 1.95 -9.15 -14.59
N HIS A 136 3.07 -9.54 -13.99
CA HIS A 136 4.26 -10.06 -14.68
C HIS A 136 4.93 -9.08 -15.65
N ARG A 137 4.68 -7.76 -15.49
CA ARG A 137 5.27 -6.71 -16.31
C ARG A 137 6.25 -5.83 -15.51
N GLU A 138 7.09 -6.46 -14.69
CA GLU A 138 8.17 -5.78 -13.95
C GLU A 138 9.10 -5.01 -14.88
N ASP A 139 9.30 -5.54 -16.09
CA ASP A 139 10.11 -4.93 -17.13
C ASP A 139 9.63 -3.53 -17.52
N VAL A 140 8.31 -3.31 -17.56
CA VAL A 140 7.71 -2.01 -17.89
C VAL A 140 7.97 -1.01 -16.78
N CYS A 141 7.74 -1.39 -15.52
CA CYS A 141 8.03 -0.54 -14.36
C CYS A 141 9.49 -0.12 -14.31
N LEU A 142 10.43 -1.07 -14.48
CA LEU A 142 11.86 -0.81 -14.43
C LEU A 142 12.33 0.05 -15.60
N ARG A 143 11.83 -0.19 -16.81
CA ARG A 143 12.18 0.63 -17.99
C ARG A 143 11.72 2.08 -17.81
N LEU A 144 10.47 2.30 -17.36
CA LEU A 144 9.97 3.66 -17.13
C LEU A 144 10.73 4.35 -15.99
N ALA A 145 10.99 3.65 -14.88
CA ALA A 145 11.80 4.17 -13.78
C ALA A 145 13.19 4.62 -14.27
N ARG A 146 13.84 3.83 -15.12
CA ARG A 146 15.14 4.19 -15.73
C ARG A 146 15.06 5.39 -16.67
N VAL A 147 13.98 5.54 -17.42
CA VAL A 147 13.76 6.74 -18.24
C VAL A 147 13.65 7.99 -17.39
N LEU A 148 12.87 7.92 -16.31
CA LEU A 148 12.68 9.01 -15.35
C LEU A 148 14.00 9.36 -14.65
N GLU A 149 14.77 8.36 -14.19
CA GLU A 149 16.09 8.56 -13.58
C GLU A 149 17.07 9.28 -14.50
N ARG A 150 17.10 8.91 -15.79
CA ARG A 150 17.97 9.56 -16.79
C ARG A 150 17.51 11.00 -17.10
N ALA A 151 16.19 11.22 -17.18
CA ALA A 151 15.65 12.53 -17.48
C ALA A 151 15.80 13.51 -16.30
N ARG A 152 15.70 13.00 -15.08
CA ARG A 152 15.82 13.79 -13.86
C ARG A 152 16.57 13.00 -12.78
N PRO A 153 17.90 12.93 -12.84
CA PRO A 153 18.70 12.19 -11.87
C PRO A 153 18.47 12.63 -10.43
N TRP A 154 18.43 11.68 -9.52
CA TRP A 154 18.31 11.93 -8.08
C TRP A 154 19.54 11.38 -7.33
N PRO A 155 19.87 11.91 -6.14
CA PRO A 155 20.98 11.40 -5.34
C PRO A 155 20.66 9.99 -4.83
N LEU A 156 21.66 9.09 -4.89
CA LEU A 156 21.54 7.71 -4.40
C LEU A 156 21.62 7.58 -2.87
N GLY A 157 21.85 8.67 -2.17
CA GLY A 157 21.92 8.70 -0.72
C GLY A 157 21.35 10.00 -0.14
N ALA A 158 20.94 9.95 1.13
CA ALA A 158 20.49 11.14 1.82
C ALA A 158 21.62 12.18 1.90
N ARG A 159 21.31 13.45 1.63
CA ARG A 159 22.22 14.55 1.96
C ARG A 159 22.32 14.64 3.49
N ARG A 160 23.53 14.58 3.99
CA ARG A 160 23.83 14.86 5.41
C ARG A 160 23.72 16.35 5.69
#